data_8a6841d971f9b1e58bb1873fe289e8b2
#
_entry.id   8a6841d971f9b1e58bb1873fe289e8b2
#
_cell.length_a   1.000
_cell.length_b   1.000
_cell.length_c   1.000
_cell.angle_alpha   90.00
_cell.angle_beta   90.00
_cell.angle_gamma   90.00
#
_symmetry.space_group_name_H-M   'P 1'
#
loop_
_entity.id
_entity.type
_entity.pdbx_description
1 polymer ?
#
loop_
_entity_poly.entity_id
_entity_poly.type
_entity_poly.pdbx_seq_one_letter_code
_entity_poly.pdbx_strand_id
1 'polypeptide(L)'
;MPTLNESFAISNPDTVWSIVSDLNKLVPCVPGARVVSADSPESVKAEIEVKMGSMGMKFTGPVTIESADAGSKTVKIKANTKEAGGQSNAAGDVTISVGGGSGTINAVANVTGKAGSMGEGTVVAVLTQLVKQFSANVGKA
;
A
#
# COMPACT_ATOMS: atom_id res chain seq x y z
N MET A 1 0.21 16.48 2.43
CA MET A 1 0.46 15.04 2.42
C MET A 1 -0.69 14.33 3.16
N PRO A 2 -1.57 13.65 2.43
CA PRO A 2 -2.64 12.92 3.08
C PRO A 2 -2.13 11.83 3.99
N THR A 3 -2.75 11.72 5.17
CA THR A 3 -2.46 10.67 6.13
C THR A 3 -3.73 9.87 6.35
N LEU A 4 -3.62 8.55 6.23
CA LEU A 4 -4.75 7.63 6.33
C LEU A 4 -4.49 6.65 7.46
N ASN A 5 -5.50 6.42 8.29
CA ASN A 5 -5.45 5.44 9.36
C ASN A 5 -6.66 4.53 9.23
N GLU A 6 -6.43 3.23 9.30
CA GLU A 6 -7.49 2.24 9.20
C GLU A 6 -7.22 1.11 10.18
N SER A 7 -8.28 0.62 10.80
CA SER A 7 -8.24 -0.57 11.65
C SER A 7 -9.00 -1.69 10.95
N PHE A 8 -8.56 -2.93 11.13
CA PHE A 8 -9.20 -4.07 10.49
C PHE A 8 -9.20 -5.28 11.42
N ALA A 9 -10.21 -6.13 11.25
CA ALA A 9 -10.34 -7.37 12.00
C ALA A 9 -9.38 -8.42 11.45
N ILE A 10 -8.81 -9.22 12.34
CA ILE A 10 -7.87 -10.28 12.00
C ILE A 10 -8.40 -11.61 12.53
N SER A 11 -8.57 -12.59 11.63
CA SER A 11 -8.97 -13.94 11.99
C SER A 11 -7.80 -14.80 12.39
N ASN A 12 -6.65 -14.63 11.73
CA ASN A 12 -5.46 -15.44 11.97
C ASN A 12 -4.21 -14.52 11.96
N PRO A 13 -3.74 -14.10 13.15
CA PRO A 13 -2.61 -13.17 13.23
C PRO A 13 -1.31 -13.70 12.60
N ASP A 14 -1.04 -14.99 12.72
CA ASP A 14 0.18 -15.57 12.16
C ASP A 14 0.15 -15.53 10.62
N THR A 15 -0.99 -15.84 10.01
CA THR A 15 -1.16 -15.75 8.57
C THR A 15 -1.04 -14.31 8.09
N VAL A 16 -1.66 -13.36 8.80
CA VAL A 16 -1.57 -11.94 8.44
C VAL A 16 -0.14 -11.45 8.55
N TRP A 17 0.58 -11.83 9.61
CA TRP A 17 1.99 -11.46 9.75
C TRP A 17 2.83 -11.99 8.58
N SER A 18 2.60 -13.24 8.16
CA SER A 18 3.34 -13.82 7.04
C SER A 18 3.08 -13.08 5.72
N ILE A 19 1.91 -12.48 5.58
CA ILE A 19 1.56 -11.69 4.39
C ILE A 19 2.22 -10.32 4.44
N VAL A 20 2.09 -9.61 5.56
CA VAL A 20 2.60 -8.23 5.65
C VAL A 20 4.12 -8.17 5.69
N SER A 21 4.79 -9.25 6.03
CA SER A 21 6.25 -9.34 6.04
C SER A 21 6.84 -9.87 4.73
N ASP A 22 6.00 -10.15 3.72
CA ASP A 22 6.43 -10.64 2.41
C ASP A 22 5.69 -9.85 1.32
N LEU A 23 6.41 -8.98 0.61
CA LEU A 23 5.81 -8.11 -0.40
C LEU A 23 5.20 -8.87 -1.57
N ASN A 24 5.71 -10.08 -1.88
CA ASN A 24 5.11 -10.90 -2.92
C ASN A 24 3.69 -11.34 -2.58
N LYS A 25 3.38 -11.44 -1.29
CA LYS A 25 2.04 -11.78 -0.80
C LYS A 25 1.20 -10.53 -0.52
N LEU A 26 1.85 -9.46 -0.07
CA LEU A 26 1.19 -8.23 0.36
C LEU A 26 0.69 -7.40 -0.82
N VAL A 27 1.52 -7.21 -1.84
CA VAL A 27 1.17 -6.37 -3.00
C VAL A 27 -0.13 -6.81 -3.66
N PRO A 28 -0.39 -8.11 -3.90
CA PRO A 28 -1.66 -8.53 -4.51
C PRO A 28 -2.90 -8.23 -3.66
N CYS A 29 -2.74 -7.92 -2.38
CA CYS A 29 -3.88 -7.52 -1.54
C CYS A 29 -4.36 -6.10 -1.86
N VAL A 30 -3.54 -5.29 -2.52
CA VAL A 30 -3.94 -3.95 -2.98
C VAL A 30 -4.70 -4.10 -4.30
N PRO A 31 -5.94 -3.61 -4.40
CA PRO A 31 -6.71 -3.73 -5.65
C PRO A 31 -5.97 -3.09 -6.82
N GLY A 32 -5.83 -3.83 -7.91
CA GLY A 32 -5.16 -3.35 -9.12
C GLY A 32 -3.64 -3.40 -9.08
N ALA A 33 -3.05 -3.88 -7.98
CA ALA A 33 -1.59 -3.95 -7.82
C ALA A 33 -1.06 -5.35 -8.13
N ARG A 34 0.18 -5.40 -8.62
CA ARG A 34 0.88 -6.65 -8.89
C ARG A 34 2.38 -6.46 -8.73
N VAL A 35 3.09 -7.53 -8.45
CA VAL A 35 4.55 -7.56 -8.45
C VAL A 35 5.03 -7.77 -9.88
N VAL A 36 5.84 -6.85 -10.38
CA VAL A 36 6.44 -6.94 -11.72
C VAL A 36 7.71 -7.76 -11.67
N SER A 37 8.55 -7.51 -10.67
CA SER A 37 9.76 -8.27 -10.43
C SER A 37 10.09 -8.22 -8.94
N ALA A 38 10.76 -9.24 -8.44
CA ALA A 38 11.11 -9.33 -7.03
C ALA A 38 12.59 -9.70 -6.89
N ASP A 39 13.31 -8.90 -6.08
CA ASP A 39 14.68 -9.22 -5.69
C ASP A 39 14.67 -10.11 -4.44
N SER A 40 13.73 -9.85 -3.53
CA SER A 40 13.56 -10.58 -2.28
C SER A 40 12.14 -10.34 -1.77
N PRO A 41 11.69 -11.03 -0.70
CA PRO A 41 10.40 -10.72 -0.07
C PRO A 41 10.31 -9.31 0.49
N GLU A 42 11.44 -8.64 0.74
CA GLU A 42 11.49 -7.29 1.29
C GLU A 42 11.74 -6.20 0.23
N SER A 43 11.97 -6.57 -1.03
CA SER A 43 12.28 -5.60 -2.09
C SER A 43 11.73 -6.08 -3.42
N VAL A 44 10.72 -5.38 -3.91
CA VAL A 44 10.06 -5.72 -5.18
C VAL A 44 9.85 -4.47 -6.02
N LYS A 45 9.63 -4.68 -7.32
CA LYS A 45 9.09 -3.66 -8.21
C LYS A 45 7.62 -3.98 -8.41
N ALA A 46 6.75 -3.04 -8.07
CA ALA A 46 5.31 -3.23 -8.13
C ALA A 46 4.68 -2.26 -9.12
N GLU A 47 3.52 -2.64 -9.64
CA GLU A 47 2.71 -1.82 -10.51
C GLU A 47 1.30 -1.78 -9.95
N ILE A 48 0.71 -0.59 -9.88
CA ILE A 48 -0.69 -0.42 -9.48
C ILE A 48 -1.43 0.39 -10.53
N GLU A 49 -2.60 -0.08 -10.90
CA GLU A 49 -3.53 0.64 -11.78
C GLU A 49 -4.63 1.26 -10.93
N VAL A 50 -4.78 2.58 -11.03
CA VAL A 50 -5.68 3.37 -10.20
C VAL A 50 -6.57 4.21 -11.10
N LYS A 51 -7.87 4.28 -10.76
CA LYS A 51 -8.79 5.21 -11.42
C LYS A 51 -8.97 6.43 -10.54
N MET A 52 -8.65 7.60 -11.08
CA MET A 52 -8.87 8.90 -10.44
C MET A 52 -9.89 9.68 -11.28
N GLY A 53 -11.13 9.78 -10.77
CA GLY A 53 -12.21 10.35 -11.54
C GLY A 53 -12.49 9.52 -12.79
N SER A 54 -12.41 10.11 -13.97
CA SER A 54 -12.57 9.42 -15.25
C SER A 54 -11.25 8.94 -15.84
N MET A 55 -10.11 9.18 -15.17
CA MET A 55 -8.78 8.84 -15.66
C MET A 55 -8.25 7.56 -15.02
N GLY A 56 -7.77 6.63 -15.85
CA GLY A 56 -7.00 5.50 -15.39
C GLY A 56 -5.52 5.84 -15.39
N MET A 57 -4.82 5.53 -14.31
CA MET A 57 -3.38 5.79 -14.16
C MET A 57 -2.67 4.54 -13.70
N LYS A 58 -1.47 4.31 -14.24
CA LYS A 58 -0.65 3.16 -13.90
C LYS A 58 0.65 3.68 -13.30
N PHE A 59 0.91 3.29 -12.06
CA PHE A 59 2.12 3.66 -11.33
C PHE A 59 3.01 2.44 -11.16
N THR A 60 4.30 2.61 -11.38
CA THR A 60 5.28 1.52 -11.28
C THR A 60 6.51 2.02 -10.53
N GLY A 61 7.06 1.20 -9.66
CA GLY A 61 8.29 1.54 -8.97
C GLY A 61 8.63 0.60 -7.83
N PRO A 62 9.75 0.87 -7.16
CA PRO A 62 10.21 0.04 -6.06
C PRO A 62 9.34 0.16 -4.82
N VAL A 63 9.12 -0.98 -4.17
CA VAL A 63 8.49 -1.09 -2.86
C VAL A 63 9.42 -1.89 -1.99
N THR A 64 9.77 -1.35 -0.83
CA THR A 64 10.71 -1.99 0.09
C THR A 64 10.16 -2.02 1.50
N ILE A 65 10.49 -3.09 2.23
CA ILE A 65 10.27 -3.13 3.68
C ILE A 65 11.50 -2.50 4.33
N GLU A 66 11.29 -1.35 4.97
CA GLU A 66 12.38 -0.66 5.68
C GLU A 66 12.72 -1.34 6.99
N SER A 67 11.69 -1.84 7.69
CA SER A 67 11.89 -2.56 8.93
C SER A 67 10.72 -3.52 9.18
N ALA A 68 11.02 -4.64 9.80
CA ALA A 68 10.01 -5.61 10.23
C ALA A 68 10.42 -6.14 11.59
N ASP A 69 9.57 -5.91 12.59
CA ASP A 69 9.82 -6.34 13.96
C ASP A 69 8.83 -7.43 14.32
N ALA A 70 9.32 -8.67 14.36
CA ALA A 70 8.49 -9.83 14.69
C ALA A 70 8.00 -9.82 16.14
N GLY A 71 8.73 -9.16 17.03
CA GLY A 71 8.35 -9.05 18.44
C GLY A 71 7.10 -8.20 18.64
N SER A 72 7.05 -7.04 17.99
CA SER A 72 5.90 -6.14 18.03
C SER A 72 4.92 -6.38 16.89
N LYS A 73 5.26 -7.25 15.93
CA LYS A 73 4.50 -7.51 14.71
C LYS A 73 4.17 -6.22 13.97
N THR A 74 5.20 -5.40 13.75
CA THR A 74 5.08 -4.12 13.06
C THR A 74 6.03 -4.11 11.87
N VAL A 75 5.52 -3.70 10.71
CA VAL A 75 6.30 -3.57 9.49
C VAL A 75 6.17 -2.14 8.95
N LYS A 76 7.29 -1.59 8.47
CA LYS A 76 7.33 -0.30 7.80
C LYS A 76 7.73 -0.49 6.35
N ILE A 77 6.92 0.03 5.45
CA ILE A 77 7.07 -0.17 4.01
C ILE A 77 7.16 1.20 3.34
N LYS A 78 8.07 1.30 2.38
CA LYS A 78 8.24 2.50 1.57
C LYS A 78 8.00 2.17 0.11
N ALA A 79 7.20 3.00 -0.55
CA ALA A 79 6.93 2.89 -1.97
C ALA A 79 7.28 4.20 -2.67
N ASN A 80 7.88 4.11 -3.85
CA ASN A 80 8.22 5.27 -4.65
C ASN A 80 7.95 4.93 -6.10
N THR A 81 6.82 5.41 -6.63
CA THR A 81 6.33 5.02 -7.95
C THR A 81 6.16 6.23 -8.86
N LYS A 82 6.24 5.96 -10.16
CA LYS A 82 6.01 6.95 -11.21
C LYS A 82 4.92 6.45 -12.15
N GLU A 83 4.11 7.38 -12.63
CA GLU A 83 3.12 7.09 -13.65
C GLU A 83 3.80 6.69 -14.97
N ALA A 84 3.19 5.75 -15.70
CA ALA A 84 3.73 5.24 -16.96
C ALA A 84 4.03 6.35 -17.99
N GLY A 85 3.22 7.40 -18.01
CA GLY A 85 3.45 8.57 -18.86
C GLY A 85 4.46 9.57 -18.34
N GLY A 86 4.96 9.38 -17.12
CA GLY A 86 5.96 10.27 -16.50
C GLY A 86 5.39 11.60 -16.01
N GLN A 87 4.08 11.77 -15.97
CA GLN A 87 3.43 13.04 -15.61
C GLN A 87 3.06 13.13 -14.14
N SER A 88 3.16 12.04 -13.40
CA SER A 88 2.78 11.99 -11.98
C SER A 88 3.72 11.07 -11.21
N ASN A 89 3.88 11.37 -9.93
CA ASN A 89 4.62 10.54 -9.00
C ASN A 89 3.74 10.25 -7.78
N ALA A 90 3.85 9.05 -7.24
CA ALA A 90 3.19 8.70 -5.99
C ALA A 90 4.20 8.01 -5.08
N ALA A 91 4.42 8.58 -3.91
CA ALA A 91 5.29 8.01 -2.90
C ALA A 91 4.50 7.80 -1.63
N GLY A 92 4.83 6.77 -0.87
CA GLY A 92 4.13 6.49 0.37
C GLY A 92 4.98 5.76 1.38
N ASP A 93 4.64 6.02 2.64
CA ASP A 93 5.17 5.29 3.80
C ASP A 93 3.99 4.64 4.49
N VAL A 94 4.07 3.33 4.70
CA VAL A 94 2.99 2.55 5.30
C VAL A 94 3.54 1.82 6.51
N THR A 95 2.85 1.95 7.64
CA THR A 95 3.16 1.18 8.85
C THR A 95 1.97 0.28 9.15
N ILE A 96 2.22 -1.02 9.26
CA ILE A 96 1.20 -2.01 9.55
C ILE A 96 1.56 -2.69 10.87
N SER A 97 0.62 -2.69 11.81
CA SER A 97 0.77 -3.39 13.09
C SER A 97 -0.28 -4.48 13.19
N VAL A 98 0.16 -5.69 13.54
CA VAL A 98 -0.71 -6.86 13.65
C VAL A 98 -0.90 -7.19 15.12
N GLY A 99 -2.14 -7.13 15.58
CA GLY A 99 -2.51 -7.53 16.95
C GLY A 99 -3.17 -8.91 16.98
N GLY A 100 -3.65 -9.32 18.15
CA GLY A 100 -4.26 -10.63 18.35
C GLY A 100 -5.60 -10.82 17.65
N GLY A 101 -6.40 -9.76 17.53
CA GLY A 101 -7.73 -9.81 16.91
C GLY A 101 -8.00 -8.63 15.98
N SER A 102 -7.07 -7.69 15.90
CA SER A 102 -7.20 -6.52 15.03
C SER A 102 -5.83 -6.03 14.61
N GLY A 103 -5.80 -5.31 13.48
CA GLY A 103 -4.59 -4.66 13.01
C GLY A 103 -4.85 -3.21 12.67
N THR A 104 -3.78 -2.45 12.49
CA THR A 104 -3.86 -1.05 12.09
C THR A 104 -2.93 -0.79 10.92
N ILE A 105 -3.37 0.09 10.04
CA ILE A 105 -2.57 0.60 8.94
C ILE A 105 -2.52 2.12 9.08
N ASN A 106 -1.30 2.64 9.07
CA ASN A 106 -1.05 4.08 8.98
C ASN A 106 -0.31 4.33 7.68
N ALA A 107 -0.90 5.12 6.80
CA ALA A 107 -0.31 5.41 5.51
C ALA A 107 -0.19 6.91 5.31
N VAL A 108 1.00 7.36 4.90
CA VAL A 108 1.25 8.73 4.50
C VAL A 108 1.61 8.70 3.02
N ALA A 109 0.85 9.42 2.20
CA ALA A 109 1.05 9.43 0.76
C ALA A 109 1.34 10.84 0.25
N ASN A 110 2.19 10.92 -0.76
CA ASN A 110 2.51 12.15 -1.46
C ASN A 110 2.34 11.91 -2.95
N VAL A 111 1.34 12.55 -3.56
CA VAL A 111 1.05 12.44 -4.98
C VAL A 111 1.31 13.79 -5.62
N THR A 112 2.19 13.82 -6.62
CA THR A 112 2.61 15.04 -7.30
C THR A 112 2.41 14.91 -8.81
N GLY A 113 2.51 16.03 -9.51
CA GLY A 113 2.31 16.09 -10.95
C GLY A 113 0.83 16.14 -11.33
N LYS A 114 0.48 15.57 -12.47
CA LYS A 114 -0.88 15.63 -13.00
C LYS A 114 -1.92 15.01 -12.06
N ALA A 115 -1.60 13.87 -11.45
CA ALA A 115 -2.50 13.23 -10.50
C ALA A 115 -2.73 14.11 -9.26
N GLY A 116 -1.68 14.74 -8.74
CA GLY A 116 -1.78 15.65 -7.60
C GLY A 116 -2.62 16.89 -7.89
N SER A 117 -2.64 17.35 -9.15
CA SER A 117 -3.40 18.54 -9.56
C SER A 117 -4.90 18.30 -9.63
N MET A 118 -5.37 17.07 -9.52
CA MET A 118 -6.79 16.74 -9.49
C MET A 118 -7.48 17.19 -8.19
N GLY A 119 -6.69 17.65 -7.22
CA GLY A 119 -7.18 18.13 -5.94
C GLY A 119 -6.99 17.10 -4.83
N GLU A 120 -6.67 17.60 -3.65
CA GLU A 120 -6.41 16.75 -2.48
C GLU A 120 -7.62 15.89 -2.13
N GLY A 121 -8.84 16.44 -2.25
CA GLY A 121 -10.06 15.69 -1.93
C GLY A 121 -10.25 14.47 -2.81
N THR A 122 -9.95 14.58 -4.12
CA THR A 122 -10.01 13.43 -5.04
C THR A 122 -8.96 12.40 -4.70
N VAL A 123 -7.73 12.83 -4.44
CA VAL A 123 -6.62 11.94 -4.08
C VAL A 123 -6.94 11.19 -2.78
N VAL A 124 -7.39 11.90 -1.75
CA VAL A 124 -7.75 11.29 -0.47
C VAL A 124 -8.88 10.27 -0.63
N ALA A 125 -9.90 10.57 -1.43
CA ALA A 125 -11.01 9.64 -1.65
C ALA A 125 -10.54 8.33 -2.28
N VAL A 126 -9.66 8.39 -3.27
CA VAL A 126 -9.10 7.20 -3.94
C VAL A 126 -8.23 6.41 -2.96
N LEU A 127 -7.34 7.07 -2.24
CA LEU A 127 -6.45 6.41 -1.29
C LEU A 127 -7.21 5.77 -0.13
N THR A 128 -8.25 6.44 0.37
CA THR A 128 -9.10 5.91 1.43
C THR A 128 -9.74 4.59 1.00
N GLN A 129 -10.26 4.55 -0.22
CA GLN A 129 -10.89 3.35 -0.76
C GLN A 129 -9.88 2.20 -0.92
N LEU A 130 -8.68 2.52 -1.42
CA LEU A 130 -7.61 1.54 -1.57
C LEU A 130 -7.19 0.97 -0.21
N VAL A 131 -7.00 1.81 0.79
CA VAL A 131 -6.58 1.37 2.13
C VAL A 131 -7.66 0.51 2.77
N LYS A 132 -8.93 0.86 2.63
CA LYS A 132 -10.05 0.06 3.17
C LYS A 132 -10.11 -1.32 2.53
N GLN A 133 -10.01 -1.41 1.20
CA GLN A 133 -10.05 -2.68 0.51
C GLN A 133 -8.81 -3.53 0.80
N PHE A 134 -7.65 -2.88 0.87
CA PHE A 134 -6.41 -3.53 1.22
C PHE A 134 -6.48 -4.14 2.63
N SER A 135 -6.94 -3.37 3.61
CA SER A 135 -7.04 -3.86 4.99
C SER A 135 -8.03 -5.03 5.10
N ALA A 136 -9.14 -4.96 4.38
CA ALA A 136 -10.11 -6.06 4.35
C ALA A 136 -9.51 -7.32 3.74
N ASN A 137 -8.76 -7.19 2.64
CA ASN A 137 -8.11 -8.32 1.97
C ASN A 137 -7.05 -8.97 2.87
N VAL A 138 -6.26 -8.17 3.56
CA VAL A 138 -5.25 -8.66 4.50
C VAL A 138 -5.92 -9.36 5.68
N GLY A 139 -6.95 -8.78 6.25
CA GLY A 139 -7.63 -9.31 7.43
C GLY A 139 -8.33 -10.64 7.20
N LYS A 140 -8.73 -10.92 5.97
CA LYS A 140 -9.40 -12.19 5.60
C LYS A 140 -8.44 -13.36 5.43
N ALA A 141 -7.17 -13.08 5.39
CA ALA A 141 -6.15 -14.11 5.16
C ALA A 141 -6.02 -15.10 6.31
#